data_0baacff3283fceafbd254fcec2ea3c96
#
_entry.id   0baacff3283fceafbd254fcec2ea3c96
#
_cell.length_a   1.000
_cell.length_b   1.000
_cell.length_c   1.000
_cell.angle_alpha   90.00
_cell.angle_beta   90.00
_cell.angle_gamma   90.00
#
_symmetry.space_group_name_H-M   'P 1'
#
loop_
_entity.id
_entity.type
_entity.pdbx_description
1 polymer ?
#
loop_
_entity_poly.entity_id
_entity_poly.type
_entity_poly.pdbx_seq_one_letter_code
_entity_poly.pdbx_strand_id
1 'polypeptide(L)' 'MLFRSIGANVAEAQRGQSHADFLAKMSIALKEANETLYWLRLLYRTEYLTKSQFANIEKDIQEILGLLTAICKTANKNK' A
#
# COMPACT_ATOMS: atom_id res chain seq x y z
N MET A 1 -10.39 -3.88 7.13
CA MET A 1 -9.05 -4.43 7.01
C MET A 1 -8.18 -3.54 6.12
N LEU A 2 -6.90 -3.36 6.46
CA LEU A 2 -6.02 -2.42 5.75
C LEU A 2 -5.85 -2.73 4.26
N PHE A 3 -5.79 -4.02 3.89
CA PHE A 3 -5.69 -4.40 2.48
C PHE A 3 -6.90 -3.95 1.67
N ARG A 4 -8.09 -3.96 2.28
CA ARG A 4 -9.28 -3.45 1.63
C ARG A 4 -9.19 -1.96 1.39
N SER A 5 -8.69 -1.23 2.37
CA SER A 5 -8.52 0.22 2.25
C SER A 5 -7.55 0.57 1.15
N ILE A 6 -6.44 -0.17 1.02
CA ILE A 6 -5.47 0.04 -0.04
C ILE A 6 -6.15 -0.19 -1.40
N GLY A 7 -6.85 -1.32 -1.57
CA GLY A 7 -7.56 -1.63 -2.80
C GLY A 7 -8.62 -0.61 -3.14
N ALA A 8 -9.39 -0.16 -2.14
CA ALA A 8 -10.42 0.85 -2.33
C ALA A 8 -9.82 2.17 -2.81
N ASN A 9 -8.68 2.58 -2.23
CA ASN A 9 -8.02 3.82 -2.65
C ASN A 9 -7.45 3.73 -4.05
N VAL A 10 -6.91 2.58 -4.44
CA VAL A 10 -6.45 2.36 -5.81
C VAL A 10 -7.63 2.43 -6.78
N ALA A 11 -8.75 1.78 -6.46
CA ALA A 11 -9.94 1.83 -7.29
C ALA A 11 -10.47 3.26 -7.43
N GLU A 12 -10.51 4.01 -6.34
CA GLU A 12 -10.92 5.41 -6.36
C GLU A 12 -9.99 6.27 -7.21
N ALA A 13 -8.69 6.00 -7.16
CA ALA A 13 -7.71 6.72 -7.97
C ALA A 13 -7.99 6.53 -9.45
N GLN A 14 -8.34 5.29 -9.87
CA GLN A 14 -8.65 5.00 -11.26
C GLN A 14 -9.92 5.68 -11.75
N ARG A 15 -10.82 6.04 -10.83
CA ARG A 15 -12.05 6.77 -11.13
C ARG A 15 -11.90 8.27 -10.94
N GLY A 16 -10.73 8.69 -10.46
CA GLY A 16 -10.46 10.11 -10.22
C GLY A 16 -10.58 10.91 -11.49
N GLN A 17 -11.13 12.12 -11.36
CA GLN A 17 -11.41 12.96 -12.50
C GLN A 17 -10.27 13.91 -12.85
N SER A 18 -9.28 14.02 -11.97
CA SER A 18 -8.12 14.88 -12.17
C SER A 18 -6.85 14.17 -11.79
N HIS A 19 -5.74 14.69 -12.33
CA HIS A 19 -4.42 14.19 -11.97
C HIS A 19 -4.14 14.36 -10.48
N ALA A 20 -4.52 15.50 -9.92
CA ALA A 20 -4.34 15.77 -8.50
C ALA A 20 -5.14 14.79 -7.64
N ASP A 21 -6.38 14.49 -8.03
CA ASP A 21 -7.20 13.53 -7.30
C ASP A 21 -6.59 12.13 -7.36
N PHE A 22 -6.10 11.72 -8.53
CA PHE A 22 -5.41 10.46 -8.70
C PHE A 22 -4.21 10.34 -7.75
N LEU A 23 -3.35 11.38 -7.74
CA LEU A 23 -2.17 11.40 -6.87
C LEU A 23 -2.56 11.35 -5.39
N ALA A 24 -3.60 12.09 -5.00
CA ALA A 24 -4.06 12.11 -3.61
C ALA A 24 -4.49 10.70 -3.17
N LYS A 25 -5.27 10.02 -4.00
CA LYS A 25 -5.75 8.67 -3.67
C LYS A 25 -4.63 7.65 -3.64
N MET A 26 -3.70 7.74 -4.58
CA MET A 26 -2.55 6.83 -4.61
C MET A 26 -1.62 7.05 -3.42
N SER A 27 -1.45 8.30 -3.00
CA SER A 27 -0.65 8.63 -1.82
C SER A 27 -1.26 8.06 -0.54
N ILE A 28 -2.59 8.10 -0.43
CA ILE A 28 -3.29 7.49 0.70
C ILE A 28 -3.08 5.97 0.70
N ALA A 29 -3.19 5.34 -0.47
CA ALA A 29 -2.97 3.90 -0.58
C ALA A 29 -1.54 3.52 -0.15
N LEU A 30 -0.55 4.31 -0.57
CA LEU A 30 0.84 4.09 -0.21
C LEU A 30 1.04 4.22 1.30
N LYS A 31 0.46 5.25 1.91
CA LYS A 31 0.53 5.44 3.35
C LYS A 31 -0.08 4.26 4.09
N GLU A 32 -1.24 3.78 3.66
CA GLU A 32 -1.90 2.64 4.28
C GLU A 32 -1.09 1.36 4.13
N ALA A 33 -0.42 1.17 3.00
CA ALA A 33 0.46 0.02 2.80
C ALA A 33 1.64 0.05 3.76
N ASN A 34 2.24 1.22 3.98
CA ASN A 34 3.33 1.39 4.94
C ASN A 34 2.86 1.11 6.38
N GLU A 35 1.68 1.58 6.74
CA GLU A 35 1.10 1.33 8.05
C GLU A 35 0.82 -0.17 8.25
N THR A 36 0.34 -0.84 7.20
CA THR A 36 0.09 -2.28 7.24
C THR A 36 1.38 -3.05 7.52
N LEU A 37 2.47 -2.66 6.87
CA LEU A 37 3.78 -3.29 7.11
C LEU A 37 4.24 -3.08 8.54
N TYR A 38 4.05 -1.88 9.09
CA TYR A 38 4.38 -1.58 10.47
C TYR A 38 3.63 -2.49 11.43
N TRP A 39 2.30 -2.61 11.26
CA TRP A 39 1.47 -3.46 12.12
C TRP A 39 1.84 -4.94 11.98
N LEU A 40 2.16 -5.36 10.76
CA LEU A 40 2.57 -6.73 10.51
C LEU A 40 3.84 -7.07 11.28
N ARG A 41 4.83 -6.17 11.27
CA ARG A 41 6.08 -6.38 12.01
C ARG A 41 5.84 -6.42 13.51
N LEU A 42 4.92 -5.59 14.00
CA LEU A 42 4.55 -5.59 15.41
C LEU A 42 3.89 -6.92 15.81
N LEU A 43 2.97 -7.42 15.00
CA LEU A 43 2.30 -8.70 15.24
C LEU A 43 3.31 -9.85 15.25
N TYR A 44 4.30 -9.81 14.36
CA TYR A 44 5.34 -10.82 14.33
C TYR A 44 6.18 -10.79 15.60
N ARG A 45 6.54 -9.60 16.07
CA ARG A 45 7.33 -9.44 17.31
C ARG A 45 6.60 -9.95 18.54
N THR A 46 5.27 -9.86 18.54
CA THR A 46 4.46 -10.35 19.65
C THR A 46 4.05 -11.81 19.51
N GLU A 47 4.62 -12.49 18.51
CA GLU A 47 4.43 -13.90 18.25
C GLU A 47 3.00 -14.30 17.84
N TYR A 48 2.21 -13.34 17.38
CA TYR A 48 0.90 -13.63 16.83
C TYR A 48 0.96 -14.28 15.44
N LEU A 49 2.12 -14.19 14.77
CA LEU A 49 2.33 -14.77 13.45
C LEU A 49 3.53 -15.70 13.48
N THR A 50 3.45 -16.81 12.75
CA THR A 50 4.60 -17.66 12.54
C THR A 50 5.56 -16.98 11.57
N LYS A 51 6.81 -17.42 11.57
CA LYS A 51 7.84 -16.93 10.64
C LYS A 51 7.39 -17.09 9.18
N SER A 52 6.80 -18.23 8.86
CA SER A 52 6.31 -18.52 7.51
C SER A 52 5.17 -17.58 7.11
N GLN A 53 4.20 -17.39 8.01
CA GLN A 53 3.08 -16.47 7.75
C GLN A 53 3.57 -15.05 7.54
N PHE A 54 4.48 -14.60 8.41
CA PHE A 54 5.05 -13.26 8.32
C PHE A 54 5.78 -13.06 6.99
N ALA A 55 6.64 -14.01 6.62
CA ALA A 55 7.43 -13.91 5.40
C ALA A 55 6.55 -13.81 4.15
N ASN A 56 5.49 -14.61 4.09
CA ASN A 56 4.57 -14.58 2.95
C ASN A 56 3.83 -13.26 2.83
N ILE A 57 3.30 -12.77 3.94
CA ILE A 57 2.55 -11.51 3.94
C ILE A 57 3.48 -10.32 3.68
N GLU A 58 4.68 -10.35 4.27
CA GLU A 58 5.66 -9.29 4.07
C GLU A 58 6.06 -9.18 2.60
N LYS A 59 6.27 -10.30 1.94
CA LYS A 59 6.60 -10.33 0.53
C LYS A 59 5.52 -9.65 -0.29
N ASP A 60 4.25 -9.98 -0.04
CA ASP A 60 3.12 -9.40 -0.76
C ASP A 60 3.03 -7.90 -0.53
N ILE A 61 3.22 -7.46 0.71
CA ILE A 61 3.18 -6.02 1.04
C ILE A 61 4.33 -5.28 0.36
N GLN A 62 5.53 -5.86 0.35
CA GLN A 62 6.68 -5.23 -0.30
C GLN A 62 6.45 -5.07 -1.81
N GLU A 63 5.82 -6.03 -2.45
CA GLU A 63 5.47 -5.95 -3.86
C GLU A 63 4.45 -4.83 -4.10
N ILE A 64 3.45 -4.72 -3.24
CA ILE A 64 2.45 -3.66 -3.32
C ILE A 64 3.10 -2.29 -3.12
N LEU A 65 3.97 -2.16 -2.12
CA LEU A 65 4.68 -0.91 -1.86
C LEU A 65 5.54 -0.49 -3.05
N GLY A 66 6.26 -1.44 -3.65
CA GLY A 66 7.08 -1.16 -4.82
C GLY A 66 6.25 -0.66 -5.99
N LEU A 67 5.12 -1.32 -6.24
CA LEU A 67 4.22 -0.94 -7.31
C LEU A 67 3.61 0.44 -7.08
N LEU A 68 3.09 0.70 -5.89
CA LEU A 68 2.49 1.99 -5.56
C LEU A 68 3.51 3.12 -5.63
N THR A 69 4.73 2.88 -5.14
CA THR A 69 5.81 3.85 -5.21
C THR A 69 6.15 4.19 -6.66
N ALA A 70 6.24 3.18 -7.51
CA ALA A 70 6.53 3.38 -8.93
C ALA A 70 5.41 4.18 -9.62
N ILE A 71 4.17 3.87 -9.33
CA ILE A 71 3.02 4.58 -9.91
C ILE A 71 3.02 6.05 -9.49
N CYS A 72 3.23 6.33 -8.21
CA CYS A 72 3.27 7.71 -7.70
C CYS A 72 4.42 8.49 -8.33
N LYS A 73 5.57 7.87 -8.47
CA LYS A 73 6.75 8.49 -9.07
C LYS A 73 6.50 8.85 -10.52
N THR A 74 5.95 7.92 -11.29
CA THR A 74 5.63 8.14 -12.70
C THR A 74 4.58 9.23 -12.86
N ALA A 75 3.54 9.21 -12.05
CA ALA A 75 2.48 10.20 -12.09
C ALA A 75 3.00 11.61 -11.78
N ASN A 76 3.92 11.72 -10.83
CA ASN A 76 4.54 13.01 -10.50
C ASN A 76 5.39 13.56 -11.66
N LYS A 77 6.06 12.68 -12.40
CA LYS A 77 6.86 13.11 -13.57
C LYS A 77 6.00 13.62 -14.72
N ASN A 78 4.80 13.07 -14.84
CA ASN A 78 3.88 13.39 -15.95
C ASN A 78 2.92 14.52 -15.60
N LYS A 79 3.20 15.23 -14.54
CA LYS A 79 2.38 16.30 -14.05
C LYS A 79 2.36 17.54 -14.98
#